data_cba9c303cc7e8523d027dca7a6f47c05
#
_entry.id   cba9c303cc7e8523d027dca7a6f47c05
#
_cell.length_a   1.000
_cell.length_b   1.000
_cell.length_c   1.000
_cell.angle_alpha   90.00
_cell.angle_beta   90.00
_cell.angle_gamma   90.00
#
_symmetry.space_group_name_H-M   'P 1'
#
loop_
_entity.id
_entity.type
_entity.pdbx_description
1 polymer ?
#
loop_
_entity_poly.entity_id
_entity_poly.type
_entity_poly.pdbx_seq_one_letter_code
_entity_poly.pdbx_strand_id
1 'polypeptide(L)'
;MKKISVGIIVFLIVLPMVSMAGTKAATKYPIVLSHGMGANAEVMGITDYWGNIPKTMRNNGAQVFITSGNPMQSKEYKAIEWKAQVQEILAITGAQKINLIGHSDGGLYTRYAISNLGMSPYVASYTSMSSPHRGSPVADAIMNLGTTTGLTDAIAGALDFVYGFLFGVSGTDCEINGTQETTWWMKTVFNPNVPDMAGVYYQSYGADCKTVIGGQVMTALWLAIKPIEGANDGLVSVSSAKWGNYRGTLTGWFGINHLSEIGLLSLPTLGYDAPTHFTKIAADLKARGF
;
A
#
# COMPACT_ATOMS: atom_id res chain seq x y z
N MET A 1 38.88 31.02 63.52
CA MET A 1 37.84 30.05 63.29
C MET A 1 37.43 30.17 61.85
N LYS A 2 37.82 29.18 60.96
CA LYS A 2 37.45 29.15 59.55
C LYS A 2 36.13 28.40 59.44
N LYS A 3 35.10 29.05 58.86
CA LYS A 3 33.81 28.40 58.51
C LYS A 3 34.00 27.59 57.27
N ILE A 4 33.76 26.27 57.33
CA ILE A 4 33.70 25.36 56.16
C ILE A 4 32.26 25.35 55.71
N SER A 5 32.02 25.90 54.53
CA SER A 5 30.70 25.79 53.87
C SER A 5 30.65 24.46 53.06
N VAL A 6 29.81 23.55 53.49
CA VAL A 6 29.53 22.31 52.76
C VAL A 6 28.47 22.61 51.69
N GLY A 7 28.88 22.64 50.42
CA GLY A 7 27.96 22.76 49.28
C GLY A 7 27.29 21.40 48.99
N ILE A 8 25.99 21.33 49.11
CA ILE A 8 25.21 20.16 48.72
C ILE A 8 25.02 20.22 47.20
N ILE A 9 25.67 19.32 46.45
CA ILE A 9 25.46 19.14 45.02
C ILE A 9 24.26 18.21 44.87
N VAL A 10 23.13 18.77 44.45
CA VAL A 10 21.95 17.97 44.08
C VAL A 10 22.13 17.47 42.65
N PHE A 11 22.43 16.19 42.50
CA PHE A 11 22.40 15.51 41.20
C PHE A 11 20.93 15.33 40.78
N LEU A 12 20.44 16.14 39.84
CA LEU A 12 19.19 15.88 39.15
C LEU A 12 19.43 14.70 38.18
N ILE A 13 18.99 13.50 38.57
CA ILE A 13 18.91 12.36 37.68
C ILE A 13 17.74 12.62 36.76
N VAL A 14 18.01 13.14 35.56
CA VAL A 14 17.02 13.17 34.46
C VAL A 14 16.90 11.74 33.94
N LEU A 15 15.96 10.99 34.47
CA LEU A 15 15.56 9.71 33.88
C LEU A 15 14.92 10.02 32.50
N PRO A 16 15.42 9.41 31.44
CA PRO A 16 14.75 9.55 30.15
C PRO A 16 13.31 9.00 30.31
N MET A 17 12.31 9.85 30.08
CA MET A 17 10.94 9.36 29.89
C MET A 17 10.95 8.44 28.68
N VAL A 18 11.09 7.15 28.89
CA VAL A 18 10.78 6.14 27.88
C VAL A 18 9.28 6.26 27.65
N SER A 19 8.89 6.95 26.59
CA SER A 19 7.53 6.92 26.11
C SER A 19 7.17 5.43 25.92
N MET A 20 6.29 4.89 26.75
CA MET A 20 5.80 3.53 26.57
C MET A 20 4.99 3.51 25.29
N ALA A 21 5.66 3.21 24.17
CA ALA A 21 4.97 2.90 22.92
C ALA A 21 3.94 1.79 23.21
N GLY A 22 2.72 1.97 22.74
CA GLY A 22 1.70 0.94 22.89
C GLY A 22 2.20 -0.38 22.27
N THR A 23 1.82 -1.51 22.84
CA THR A 23 2.23 -2.84 22.33
C THR A 23 1.22 -3.43 21.36
N LYS A 24 0.16 -2.70 21.03
CA LYS A 24 -1.02 -3.19 20.31
C LYS A 24 -0.68 -3.74 18.92
N ALA A 25 0.24 -3.10 18.23
CA ALA A 25 0.69 -3.45 16.88
C ALA A 25 2.11 -4.06 16.85
N ALA A 26 2.68 -4.44 18.00
CA ALA A 26 4.01 -5.04 18.11
C ALA A 26 4.00 -6.47 17.55
N THR A 27 4.13 -6.60 16.24
CA THR A 27 4.23 -7.87 15.51
C THR A 27 5.58 -8.56 15.78
N LYS A 28 5.64 -9.88 15.60
CA LYS A 28 6.87 -10.67 15.74
C LYS A 28 7.93 -10.28 14.72
N TYR A 29 7.50 -9.94 13.51
CA TYR A 29 8.37 -9.54 12.41
C TYR A 29 8.10 -8.08 12.03
N PRO A 30 9.11 -7.34 11.53
CA PRO A 30 8.90 -5.98 11.06
C PRO A 30 7.87 -5.93 9.93
N ILE A 31 7.15 -4.82 9.84
CA ILE A 31 6.18 -4.56 8.78
C ILE A 31 6.87 -3.74 7.69
N VAL A 32 6.74 -4.18 6.45
CA VAL A 32 7.23 -3.47 5.26
C VAL A 32 6.04 -2.97 4.47
N LEU A 33 5.97 -1.65 4.25
CA LEU A 33 4.96 -0.98 3.43
C LEU A 33 5.52 -0.78 2.02
N SER A 34 4.76 -1.22 1.00
CA SER A 34 5.15 -1.17 -0.42
C SER A 34 4.11 -0.41 -1.23
N HIS A 35 4.53 0.71 -1.85
CA HIS A 35 3.67 1.67 -2.55
C HIS A 35 3.17 1.18 -3.92
N GLY A 36 2.13 1.86 -4.43
CA GLY A 36 1.54 1.57 -5.73
C GLY A 36 2.27 2.21 -6.93
N MET A 37 1.65 2.09 -8.09
CA MET A 37 2.10 2.67 -9.35
C MET A 37 2.08 4.20 -9.30
N GLY A 38 2.97 4.84 -10.04
CA GLY A 38 3.03 6.30 -10.18
C GLY A 38 3.54 7.03 -8.93
N ALA A 39 3.93 6.31 -7.87
CA ALA A 39 4.40 6.88 -6.63
C ALA A 39 5.74 6.29 -6.21
N ASN A 40 6.49 7.07 -5.46
CA ASN A 40 7.60 6.62 -4.65
C ASN A 40 7.25 6.90 -3.18
N ALA A 41 8.19 6.76 -2.25
CA ALA A 41 7.92 7.07 -0.84
C ALA A 41 7.48 8.53 -0.62
N GLU A 42 7.87 9.43 -1.54
CA GLU A 42 7.50 10.85 -1.55
C GLU A 42 6.69 11.18 -2.80
N VAL A 43 5.40 11.46 -2.64
CA VAL A 43 4.54 11.97 -3.71
C VAL A 43 4.80 13.46 -3.89
N MET A 44 5.22 13.88 -5.08
CA MET A 44 5.50 15.29 -5.47
C MET A 44 6.58 15.98 -4.60
N GLY A 45 7.41 15.23 -3.84
CA GLY A 45 8.41 15.81 -2.94
C GLY A 45 7.82 16.58 -1.74
N ILE A 46 6.51 16.56 -1.55
CA ILE A 46 5.80 17.37 -0.55
C ILE A 46 4.98 16.49 0.41
N THR A 47 4.49 15.33 -0.05
CA THR A 47 3.58 14.50 0.74
C THR A 47 4.07 13.06 0.76
N ASP A 48 4.23 12.51 1.97
CA ASP A 48 4.51 11.10 2.17
C ASP A 48 3.32 10.26 1.66
N TYR A 49 3.60 9.28 0.79
CA TYR A 49 2.60 8.35 0.25
C TYR A 49 1.74 7.69 1.33
N TRP A 50 2.36 7.35 2.46
CA TRP A 50 1.70 6.67 3.57
C TRP A 50 1.18 7.61 4.66
N GLY A 51 1.40 8.92 4.53
CA GLY A 51 0.96 9.92 5.50
C GLY A 51 1.29 9.55 6.95
N ASN A 52 0.30 9.56 7.81
CA ASN A 52 0.46 9.25 9.23
C ASN A 52 0.43 7.75 9.57
N ILE A 53 0.26 6.85 8.59
CA ILE A 53 0.17 5.40 8.81
C ILE A 53 1.41 4.87 9.54
N PRO A 54 2.66 5.07 9.03
CA PRO A 54 3.85 4.52 9.67
C PRO A 54 4.05 5.06 11.09
N LYS A 55 3.82 6.36 11.28
CA LYS A 55 3.94 7.02 12.59
C LYS A 55 2.96 6.43 13.60
N THR A 56 1.70 6.26 13.20
CA THR A 56 0.66 5.72 14.09
C THR A 56 0.93 4.26 14.43
N MET A 57 1.36 3.45 13.47
CA MET A 57 1.73 2.06 13.71
C MET A 57 2.92 1.95 14.66
N ARG A 58 3.97 2.76 14.47
CA ARG A 58 5.16 2.82 15.37
C ARG A 58 4.77 3.23 16.79
N ASN A 59 3.91 4.22 16.95
CA ASN A 59 3.39 4.64 18.26
C ASN A 59 2.60 3.53 18.96
N ASN A 60 2.07 2.56 18.20
CA ASN A 60 1.40 1.37 18.72
C ASN A 60 2.32 0.14 18.82
N GLY A 61 3.65 0.33 18.66
CA GLY A 61 4.67 -0.68 18.90
C GLY A 61 5.13 -1.48 17.68
N ALA A 62 4.61 -1.21 16.48
CA ALA A 62 5.09 -1.87 15.27
C ALA A 62 6.47 -1.34 14.86
N GLN A 63 7.34 -2.24 14.41
CA GLN A 63 8.55 -1.87 13.68
C GLN A 63 8.18 -1.77 12.19
N VAL A 64 8.20 -0.56 11.63
CA VAL A 64 7.69 -0.28 10.27
C VAL A 64 8.79 0.29 9.39
N PHE A 65 8.95 -0.32 8.22
CA PHE A 65 9.82 0.13 7.13
C PHE A 65 8.99 0.46 5.89
N ILE A 66 9.50 1.33 5.04
CA ILE A 66 8.88 1.73 3.79
C ILE A 66 9.89 1.42 2.68
N THR A 67 9.47 0.70 1.66
CA THR A 67 10.27 0.53 0.44
C THR A 67 9.90 1.58 -0.58
N SER A 68 10.89 2.02 -1.35
CA SER A 68 10.73 2.98 -2.43
C SER A 68 11.41 2.45 -3.69
N GLY A 69 10.70 2.41 -4.79
CA GLY A 69 11.20 1.90 -6.07
C GLY A 69 10.75 2.77 -7.24
N ASN A 70 11.15 2.40 -8.44
CA ASN A 70 10.75 3.11 -9.65
C ASN A 70 9.21 3.05 -9.80
N PRO A 71 8.54 4.21 -9.92
CA PRO A 71 7.09 4.26 -9.89
C PRO A 71 6.41 3.66 -11.13
N MET A 72 7.10 3.59 -12.29
CA MET A 72 6.48 3.28 -13.59
C MET A 72 7.21 2.18 -14.37
N GLN A 73 7.94 1.30 -13.70
CA GLN A 73 8.62 0.17 -14.31
C GLN A 73 7.80 -1.13 -14.29
N SER A 74 8.27 -2.17 -14.96
CA SER A 74 7.66 -3.50 -14.93
C SER A 74 7.61 -4.10 -13.52
N LYS A 75 6.71 -5.06 -13.30
CA LYS A 75 6.61 -5.78 -12.03
C LYS A 75 7.92 -6.46 -11.67
N GLU A 76 8.61 -7.04 -12.66
CA GLU A 76 9.89 -7.72 -12.51
C GLU A 76 10.97 -6.77 -12.02
N TYR A 77 11.08 -5.59 -12.63
CA TYR A 77 12.06 -4.58 -12.24
C TYR A 77 11.82 -4.10 -10.80
N LYS A 78 10.59 -3.68 -10.49
CA LYS A 78 10.21 -3.24 -9.13
C LYS A 78 10.43 -4.34 -8.09
N ALA A 79 10.17 -5.59 -8.44
CA ALA A 79 10.39 -6.72 -7.56
C ALA A 79 11.86 -6.92 -7.21
N ILE A 80 12.77 -6.67 -8.15
CA ILE A 80 14.24 -6.73 -7.90
C ILE A 80 14.66 -5.62 -6.94
N GLU A 81 14.21 -4.38 -7.17
CA GLU A 81 14.49 -3.24 -6.27
C GLU A 81 13.93 -3.50 -4.86
N TRP A 82 12.69 -3.98 -4.79
CA TRP A 82 12.05 -4.34 -3.52
C TRP A 82 12.81 -5.43 -2.76
N LYS A 83 13.22 -6.49 -3.47
CA LYS A 83 14.00 -7.58 -2.87
C LYS A 83 15.28 -7.07 -2.22
N ALA A 84 16.04 -6.21 -2.89
CA ALA A 84 17.29 -5.65 -2.37
C ALA A 84 17.04 -4.87 -1.05
N GLN A 85 16.00 -4.02 -1.02
CA GLN A 85 15.63 -3.24 0.17
C GLN A 85 15.17 -4.15 1.33
N VAL A 86 14.39 -5.20 1.05
CA VAL A 86 13.96 -6.14 2.10
C VAL A 86 15.14 -6.92 2.67
N GLN A 87 16.09 -7.32 1.84
CA GLN A 87 17.33 -7.97 2.32
C GLN A 87 18.13 -7.05 3.24
N GLU A 88 18.21 -5.76 2.94
CA GLU A 88 18.81 -4.75 3.82
C GLU A 88 18.03 -4.61 5.14
N ILE A 89 16.70 -4.51 5.09
CA ILE A 89 15.84 -4.46 6.28
C ILE A 89 16.07 -5.68 7.18
N LEU A 90 16.13 -6.87 6.60
CA LEU A 90 16.41 -8.10 7.35
C LEU A 90 17.80 -8.07 8.00
N ALA A 91 18.82 -7.57 7.29
CA ALA A 91 20.17 -7.43 7.81
C ALA A 91 20.25 -6.43 8.97
N ILE A 92 19.62 -5.27 8.83
CA ILE A 92 19.61 -4.21 9.87
C ILE A 92 18.84 -4.65 11.12
N THR A 93 17.72 -5.36 10.94
CA THR A 93 16.83 -5.75 12.05
C THR A 93 17.23 -7.07 12.70
N GLY A 94 18.01 -7.91 12.03
CA GLY A 94 18.26 -9.29 12.43
C GLY A 94 17.02 -10.17 12.36
N ALA A 95 15.92 -9.70 11.78
CA ALA A 95 14.68 -10.45 11.65
C ALA A 95 14.82 -11.57 10.60
N GLN A 96 14.23 -12.73 10.87
CA GLN A 96 14.23 -13.84 9.91
C GLN A 96 13.22 -13.64 8.78
N LYS A 97 12.13 -12.90 9.04
CA LYS A 97 11.03 -12.65 8.11
C LYS A 97 10.50 -11.23 8.26
N ILE A 98 9.68 -10.83 7.31
CA ILE A 98 8.89 -9.61 7.36
C ILE A 98 7.39 -9.91 7.28
N ASN A 99 6.57 -8.96 7.70
CA ASN A 99 5.16 -8.85 7.35
C ASN A 99 5.03 -7.77 6.27
N LEU A 100 4.49 -8.12 5.13
CA LEU A 100 4.34 -7.21 4.00
C LEU A 100 2.93 -6.63 3.94
N ILE A 101 2.82 -5.32 3.70
CA ILE A 101 1.57 -4.67 3.30
C ILE A 101 1.84 -3.90 2.00
N GLY A 102 1.25 -4.36 0.90
CA GLY A 102 1.35 -3.72 -0.41
C GLY A 102 0.04 -3.03 -0.79
N HIS A 103 0.10 -1.79 -1.25
CA HIS A 103 -1.05 -1.06 -1.76
C HIS A 103 -1.01 -1.02 -3.29
N SER A 104 -2.18 -1.25 -3.94
CA SER A 104 -2.27 -1.15 -5.41
C SER A 104 -1.26 -2.08 -6.10
N ASP A 105 -0.51 -1.59 -7.07
CA ASP A 105 0.60 -2.28 -7.73
C ASP A 105 1.66 -2.83 -6.74
N GLY A 106 1.79 -2.21 -5.55
CA GLY A 106 2.66 -2.69 -4.48
C GLY A 106 2.38 -4.13 -4.05
N GLY A 107 1.14 -4.58 -4.15
CA GLY A 107 0.82 -5.99 -3.96
C GLY A 107 1.28 -6.87 -5.12
N LEU A 108 1.29 -6.39 -6.36
CA LEU A 108 1.61 -7.22 -7.52
C LEU A 108 3.12 -7.50 -7.64
N TYR A 109 3.96 -6.47 -7.68
CA TYR A 109 5.40 -6.69 -7.82
C TYR A 109 6.00 -7.41 -6.60
N THR A 110 5.42 -7.24 -5.42
CA THR A 110 5.86 -7.97 -4.24
C THR A 110 5.42 -9.43 -4.27
N ARG A 111 4.23 -9.77 -4.83
CA ARG A 111 3.88 -11.15 -5.12
C ARG A 111 4.87 -11.79 -6.08
N TYR A 112 5.26 -11.06 -7.14
CA TYR A 112 6.29 -11.55 -8.06
C TYR A 112 7.60 -11.84 -7.33
N ALA A 113 8.07 -10.96 -6.45
CA ALA A 113 9.26 -11.18 -5.66
C ALA A 113 9.16 -12.43 -4.76
N ILE A 114 8.02 -12.62 -4.09
CA ILE A 114 7.77 -13.79 -3.24
C ILE A 114 7.82 -15.09 -4.05
N SER A 115 7.14 -15.11 -5.20
CA SER A 115 6.99 -16.31 -6.03
C SER A 115 8.24 -16.63 -6.85
N ASN A 116 8.82 -15.62 -7.53
CA ASN A 116 9.78 -15.80 -8.61
C ASN A 116 11.22 -15.41 -8.24
N LEU A 117 11.42 -14.56 -7.20
CA LEU A 117 12.75 -14.10 -6.82
C LEU A 117 13.27 -14.73 -5.51
N GLY A 118 12.63 -15.82 -5.05
CA GLY A 118 13.07 -16.56 -3.87
C GLY A 118 12.84 -15.85 -2.54
N MET A 119 11.86 -14.91 -2.47
CA MET A 119 11.59 -14.16 -1.25
C MET A 119 10.62 -14.86 -0.29
N SER A 120 9.98 -15.97 -0.69
CA SER A 120 9.03 -16.69 0.14
C SER A 120 9.56 -17.13 1.53
N PRO A 121 10.83 -17.56 1.70
CA PRO A 121 11.34 -17.89 3.03
C PRO A 121 11.43 -16.69 3.98
N TYR A 122 11.48 -15.48 3.45
CA TYR A 122 11.67 -14.23 4.19
C TYR A 122 10.38 -13.45 4.43
N VAL A 123 9.22 -13.93 3.95
CA VAL A 123 7.92 -13.30 4.14
C VAL A 123 7.04 -14.19 5.00
N ALA A 124 6.58 -13.69 6.15
CA ALA A 124 5.67 -14.40 7.04
C ALA A 124 4.22 -14.19 6.61
N SER A 125 3.85 -12.95 6.31
CA SER A 125 2.52 -12.60 5.83
C SER A 125 2.59 -11.59 4.69
N TYR A 126 1.63 -11.72 3.77
CA TYR A 126 1.37 -10.83 2.67
C TYR A 126 -0.04 -10.26 2.82
N THR A 127 -0.15 -8.94 2.90
CA THR A 127 -1.43 -8.22 2.91
C THR A 127 -1.47 -7.29 1.71
N SER A 128 -2.47 -7.43 0.84
CA SER A 128 -2.71 -6.47 -0.24
C SER A 128 -3.90 -5.57 0.06
N MET A 129 -3.73 -4.29 -0.24
CA MET A 129 -4.75 -3.26 -0.13
C MET A 129 -5.09 -2.81 -1.56
N SER A 130 -6.30 -3.09 -2.01
CA SER A 130 -6.79 -2.78 -3.37
C SER A 130 -5.79 -3.04 -4.50
N SER A 131 -5.07 -4.18 -4.42
CA SER A 131 -4.19 -4.58 -5.52
C SER A 131 -5.00 -5.23 -6.64
N PRO A 132 -4.79 -4.87 -7.92
CA PRO A 132 -5.57 -5.39 -9.03
C PRO A 132 -5.12 -6.80 -9.44
N HIS A 133 -5.40 -7.80 -8.58
CA HIS A 133 -5.02 -9.19 -8.80
C HIS A 133 -5.64 -9.84 -10.05
N ARG A 134 -6.68 -9.23 -10.60
CA ARG A 134 -7.31 -9.64 -11.86
C ARG A 134 -7.26 -8.55 -12.92
N GLY A 135 -6.40 -7.55 -12.72
CA GLY A 135 -6.27 -6.37 -13.56
C GLY A 135 -7.32 -5.29 -13.25
N SER A 136 -7.33 -4.27 -14.07
CA SER A 136 -8.23 -3.11 -13.95
C SER A 136 -8.84 -2.79 -15.32
N PRO A 137 -10.19 -2.63 -15.42
CA PRO A 137 -10.84 -2.13 -16.62
C PRO A 137 -10.34 -0.74 -17.04
N VAL A 138 -9.83 0.06 -16.12
CA VAL A 138 -9.20 1.35 -16.43
C VAL A 138 -7.92 1.13 -17.24
N ALA A 139 -7.08 0.18 -16.83
CA ALA A 139 -5.86 -0.18 -17.58
C ALA A 139 -6.21 -0.73 -18.96
N ASP A 140 -7.25 -1.58 -19.07
CA ASP A 140 -7.74 -2.06 -20.37
C ASP A 140 -8.16 -0.90 -21.29
N ALA A 141 -8.90 0.08 -20.76
CA ALA A 141 -9.33 1.23 -21.52
C ALA A 141 -8.17 2.12 -21.99
N ILE A 142 -7.16 2.34 -21.14
CA ILE A 142 -5.97 3.12 -21.48
C ILE A 142 -5.16 2.43 -22.57
N MET A 143 -4.90 1.15 -22.40
CA MET A 143 -4.06 0.39 -23.34
C MET A 143 -4.76 0.11 -24.68
N ASN A 144 -6.11 0.20 -24.73
CA ASN A 144 -6.92 0.03 -25.92
C ASN A 144 -7.41 1.36 -26.53
N LEU A 145 -6.80 2.49 -26.20
CA LEU A 145 -7.20 3.86 -26.60
C LEU A 145 -7.39 4.10 -28.12
N GLY A 146 -7.22 3.10 -28.97
CA GLY A 146 -7.57 3.19 -30.41
C GLY A 146 -8.96 2.64 -30.78
N THR A 147 -9.73 2.04 -29.86
CA THR A 147 -10.89 1.21 -30.23
C THR A 147 -12.23 1.58 -29.57
N THR A 148 -12.30 2.48 -28.59
CA THR A 148 -13.54 2.82 -27.88
C THR A 148 -13.80 4.31 -27.84
N THR A 149 -14.86 4.75 -28.52
CA THR A 149 -15.32 6.15 -28.54
C THR A 149 -16.18 6.47 -27.29
N GLY A 150 -15.96 7.63 -26.68
CA GLY A 150 -16.84 8.23 -25.66
C GLY A 150 -16.52 7.90 -24.20
N LEU A 151 -16.21 6.66 -23.85
CA LEU A 151 -15.76 6.29 -22.49
C LEU A 151 -14.29 6.71 -22.26
N THR A 152 -13.53 6.75 -23.34
CA THR A 152 -12.10 7.10 -23.36
C THR A 152 -11.82 8.53 -22.94
N ASP A 153 -12.64 9.53 -23.34
CA ASP A 153 -12.38 10.93 -23.05
C ASP A 153 -12.58 11.25 -21.55
N ALA A 154 -13.63 10.67 -20.94
CA ALA A 154 -13.87 10.83 -19.52
C ALA A 154 -12.81 10.11 -18.67
N ILE A 155 -12.38 8.93 -19.12
CA ILE A 155 -11.30 8.16 -18.48
C ILE A 155 -9.97 8.87 -18.68
N ALA A 156 -9.64 9.32 -19.89
CA ALA A 156 -8.41 10.04 -20.20
C ALA A 156 -8.30 11.33 -19.37
N GLY A 157 -9.35 12.15 -19.31
CA GLY A 157 -9.35 13.37 -18.49
C GLY A 157 -9.23 13.09 -16.99
N ALA A 158 -9.84 12.03 -16.47
CA ALA A 158 -9.70 11.65 -15.06
C ALA A 158 -8.30 11.08 -14.78
N LEU A 159 -7.69 10.38 -15.72
CA LEU A 159 -6.34 9.85 -15.62
C LEU A 159 -5.29 10.94 -15.75
N ASP A 160 -5.42 11.87 -16.69
CA ASP A 160 -4.55 13.04 -16.78
C ASP A 160 -4.56 13.83 -15.48
N PHE A 161 -5.74 13.94 -14.83
CA PHE A 161 -5.83 14.55 -13.51
C PHE A 161 -5.13 13.69 -12.44
N VAL A 162 -5.36 12.38 -12.41
CA VAL A 162 -4.78 11.48 -11.40
C VAL A 162 -3.26 11.36 -11.60
N TYR A 163 -2.79 11.15 -12.83
CA TYR A 163 -1.37 10.99 -13.11
C TYR A 163 -0.61 12.31 -13.21
N GLY A 164 -1.18 13.31 -13.85
CA GLY A 164 -0.54 14.63 -14.00
C GLY A 164 -0.50 15.38 -12.67
N PHE A 165 -1.59 15.38 -11.94
CA PHE A 165 -1.70 16.10 -10.67
C PHE A 165 -1.03 15.35 -9.51
N LEU A 166 -1.18 14.01 -9.44
CA LEU A 166 -0.70 13.23 -8.30
C LEU A 166 0.75 12.81 -8.41
N PHE A 167 1.22 12.51 -9.60
CA PHE A 167 2.49 11.80 -9.75
C PHE A 167 3.54 12.58 -10.50
N GLY A 168 3.21 13.66 -11.22
CA GLY A 168 4.18 14.51 -11.91
C GLY A 168 5.15 13.73 -12.81
N VAL A 169 4.78 12.50 -13.21
CA VAL A 169 5.67 11.56 -13.87
C VAL A 169 5.69 11.87 -15.35
N SER A 170 6.72 12.57 -15.79
CA SER A 170 7.06 12.69 -17.20
C SER A 170 8.10 11.62 -17.56
N GLY A 171 7.69 10.68 -18.39
CA GLY A 171 8.61 9.78 -19.09
C GLY A 171 9.05 8.56 -18.30
N THR A 172 8.82 7.43 -18.86
CA THR A 172 9.43 6.10 -18.77
C THR A 172 8.43 5.00 -18.56
N ASP A 173 8.39 4.05 -19.46
CA ASP A 173 7.74 2.72 -19.39
C ASP A 173 6.29 2.65 -18.86
N CYS A 174 5.53 3.78 -18.96
CA CYS A 174 4.09 3.81 -18.67
C CYS A 174 3.34 2.72 -19.44
N GLU A 175 3.79 2.42 -20.66
CA GLU A 175 3.21 1.39 -21.50
C GLU A 175 3.37 0.00 -20.91
N ILE A 176 4.58 -0.36 -20.47
CA ILE A 176 4.82 -1.68 -19.88
C ILE A 176 4.07 -1.83 -18.56
N ASN A 177 4.10 -0.80 -17.72
CA ASN A 177 3.39 -0.82 -16.43
C ASN A 177 1.86 -0.90 -16.65
N GLY A 178 1.31 -0.06 -17.54
CA GLY A 178 -0.11 -0.08 -17.90
C GLY A 178 -0.54 -1.42 -18.49
N THR A 179 0.25 -2.00 -19.41
CA THR A 179 -0.01 -3.33 -19.98
C THR A 179 -0.08 -4.39 -18.88
N GLN A 180 0.81 -4.33 -17.89
CA GLN A 180 0.87 -5.26 -16.78
C GLN A 180 -0.23 -5.06 -15.72
N GLU A 181 -1.08 -4.04 -15.86
CA GLU A 181 -2.29 -3.83 -15.06
C GLU A 181 -3.56 -4.27 -15.79
N THR A 182 -3.48 -4.66 -17.08
CA THR A 182 -4.67 -5.08 -17.86
C THR A 182 -5.24 -6.39 -17.32
N THR A 183 -6.56 -6.55 -17.50
CA THR A 183 -7.27 -7.80 -17.11
C THR A 183 -6.76 -8.99 -17.89
N TRP A 184 -6.44 -8.80 -19.17
CA TRP A 184 -5.87 -9.83 -20.03
C TRP A 184 -4.49 -10.30 -19.50
N TRP A 185 -3.57 -9.37 -19.26
CA TRP A 185 -2.21 -9.73 -18.83
C TRP A 185 -2.21 -10.41 -17.46
N MET A 186 -2.98 -9.87 -16.51
CA MET A 186 -3.10 -10.47 -15.18
C MET A 186 -3.65 -11.89 -15.22
N LYS A 187 -4.66 -12.14 -16.08
CA LYS A 187 -5.29 -13.46 -16.22
C LYS A 187 -4.41 -14.47 -16.94
N THR A 188 -3.77 -14.04 -18.05
CA THR A 188 -3.11 -14.96 -18.98
C THR A 188 -1.61 -15.08 -18.78
N VAL A 189 -0.97 -14.07 -18.20
CA VAL A 189 0.48 -14.03 -18.00
C VAL A 189 0.85 -14.06 -16.51
N PHE A 190 0.39 -13.07 -15.73
CA PHE A 190 0.88 -12.92 -14.36
C PHE A 190 0.43 -14.06 -13.43
N ASN A 191 -0.87 -14.24 -13.26
CA ASN A 191 -1.38 -15.20 -12.28
C ASN A 191 -0.95 -16.66 -12.54
N PRO A 192 -0.90 -17.15 -13.79
CA PRO A 192 -0.37 -18.49 -14.05
C PRO A 192 1.10 -18.67 -13.70
N ASN A 193 1.91 -17.60 -13.77
CA ASN A 193 3.36 -17.64 -13.54
C ASN A 193 3.78 -17.14 -12.15
N VAL A 194 2.85 -16.67 -11.31
CA VAL A 194 3.10 -16.11 -9.97
C VAL A 194 2.18 -16.78 -8.94
N PRO A 195 2.41 -18.08 -8.67
CA PRO A 195 1.60 -18.83 -7.69
C PRO A 195 1.86 -18.36 -6.26
N ASP A 196 0.90 -18.62 -5.38
CA ASP A 196 1.09 -18.44 -3.95
C ASP A 196 2.09 -19.48 -3.41
N MET A 197 2.99 -19.03 -2.55
CA MET A 197 4.06 -19.85 -1.99
C MET A 197 3.68 -20.42 -0.63
N ALA A 198 3.92 -21.71 -0.42
CA ALA A 198 3.69 -22.34 0.87
C ALA A 198 4.49 -21.64 2.00
N GLY A 199 3.90 -21.55 3.18
CA GLY A 199 4.53 -20.89 4.35
C GLY A 199 4.39 -19.39 4.41
N VAL A 200 3.73 -18.76 3.43
CA VAL A 200 3.33 -17.34 3.44
C VAL A 200 1.82 -17.26 3.69
N TYR A 201 1.40 -16.44 4.65
CA TYR A 201 -0.01 -16.16 4.89
C TYR A 201 -0.49 -15.02 3.98
N TYR A 202 -1.40 -15.31 3.06
CA TYR A 202 -1.94 -14.32 2.12
C TYR A 202 -3.30 -13.81 2.59
N GLN A 203 -3.46 -12.48 2.63
CA GLN A 203 -4.74 -11.82 2.87
C GLN A 203 -4.88 -10.56 2.03
N SER A 204 -6.12 -10.11 1.83
CA SER A 204 -6.40 -8.90 1.04
C SER A 204 -7.59 -8.11 1.58
N TYR A 205 -7.60 -6.82 1.24
CA TYR A 205 -8.69 -5.88 1.41
C TYR A 205 -8.98 -5.22 0.06
N GLY A 206 -10.22 -4.80 -0.15
CA GLY A 206 -10.62 -3.93 -1.25
C GLY A 206 -11.37 -2.72 -0.71
N ALA A 207 -11.69 -1.75 -1.55
CA ALA A 207 -12.49 -0.61 -1.18
C ALA A 207 -13.61 -0.35 -2.20
N ASP A 208 -14.66 0.37 -1.78
CA ASP A 208 -15.78 0.77 -2.65
C ASP A 208 -16.15 2.23 -2.39
N CYS A 209 -16.16 3.01 -3.44
CA CYS A 209 -16.58 4.42 -3.42
C CYS A 209 -18.03 4.62 -2.98
N LYS A 210 -18.91 3.64 -3.22
CA LYS A 210 -20.37 3.66 -2.94
C LYS A 210 -21.13 4.84 -3.53
N THR A 211 -20.64 6.06 -3.33
CA THR A 211 -21.27 7.33 -3.70
C THR A 211 -20.27 8.28 -4.34
N VAL A 212 -20.77 9.35 -4.97
CA VAL A 212 -19.92 10.44 -5.48
C VAL A 212 -19.12 11.15 -4.36
N ILE A 213 -19.65 11.16 -3.14
CA ILE A 213 -18.94 11.72 -1.97
C ILE A 213 -17.73 10.84 -1.62
N GLY A 214 -17.88 9.51 -1.63
CA GLY A 214 -16.78 8.59 -1.40
C GLY A 214 -15.80 8.52 -2.57
N GLY A 215 -16.31 8.69 -3.81
CA GLY A 215 -15.47 8.73 -5.01
C GLY A 215 -14.54 9.94 -5.04
N GLN A 216 -15.01 11.09 -4.58
CA GLN A 216 -14.21 12.33 -4.59
C GLN A 216 -13.58 12.57 -5.99
N VAL A 217 -12.26 12.74 -6.05
CA VAL A 217 -11.50 12.91 -7.31
C VAL A 217 -11.54 11.66 -8.22
N MET A 218 -11.86 10.49 -7.66
CA MET A 218 -11.98 9.22 -8.39
C MET A 218 -13.39 8.94 -8.93
N THR A 219 -14.35 9.86 -8.74
CA THR A 219 -15.76 9.63 -9.09
C THR A 219 -15.97 9.24 -10.56
N ALA A 220 -15.26 9.89 -11.49
CA ALA A 220 -15.39 9.58 -12.92
C ALA A 220 -14.93 8.14 -13.24
N LEU A 221 -13.80 7.72 -12.69
CA LEU A 221 -13.25 6.36 -12.85
C LEU A 221 -14.15 5.33 -12.16
N TRP A 222 -14.63 5.63 -10.95
CA TRP A 222 -15.59 4.78 -10.24
C TRP A 222 -16.84 4.51 -11.06
N LEU A 223 -17.45 5.56 -11.64
CA LEU A 223 -18.62 5.43 -12.49
C LEU A 223 -18.33 4.64 -13.78
N ALA A 224 -17.11 4.76 -14.34
CA ALA A 224 -16.69 4.00 -15.51
C ALA A 224 -16.54 2.50 -15.23
N ILE A 225 -15.98 2.12 -14.08
CA ILE A 225 -15.79 0.70 -13.70
C ILE A 225 -17.12 0.07 -13.25
N LYS A 226 -17.99 0.83 -12.60
CA LYS A 226 -19.19 0.32 -11.93
C LYS A 226 -20.10 -0.54 -12.80
N PRO A 227 -20.42 -0.21 -14.08
CA PRO A 227 -21.21 -1.07 -14.95
C PRO A 227 -20.48 -2.34 -15.41
N ILE A 228 -19.15 -2.38 -15.33
CA ILE A 228 -18.32 -3.49 -15.83
C ILE A 228 -18.08 -4.53 -14.72
N GLU A 229 -17.62 -4.07 -13.54
CA GLU A 229 -17.19 -4.96 -12.44
C GLU A 229 -17.87 -4.66 -11.09
N GLY A 230 -18.82 -3.73 -11.05
CA GLY A 230 -19.60 -3.41 -9.86
C GLY A 230 -18.86 -2.55 -8.85
N ALA A 231 -18.88 -2.96 -7.58
CA ALA A 231 -18.24 -2.24 -6.48
C ALA A 231 -16.73 -2.06 -6.73
N ASN A 232 -16.25 -0.81 -6.61
CA ASN A 232 -14.86 -0.46 -6.90
C ASN A 232 -14.45 0.84 -6.20
N ASP A 233 -13.15 1.08 -6.11
CA ASP A 233 -12.55 2.24 -5.46
C ASP A 233 -12.14 3.37 -6.44
N GLY A 234 -12.52 3.24 -7.69
CA GLY A 234 -12.17 4.16 -8.79
C GLY A 234 -11.00 3.70 -9.65
N LEU A 235 -10.20 2.72 -9.22
CA LEU A 235 -9.14 2.09 -10.04
C LEU A 235 -9.24 0.57 -10.04
N VAL A 236 -9.62 -0.02 -8.93
CA VAL A 236 -9.65 -1.47 -8.73
C VAL A 236 -11.02 -1.90 -8.24
N SER A 237 -11.61 -2.90 -8.87
CA SER A 237 -12.85 -3.48 -8.39
C SER A 237 -12.62 -4.34 -7.15
N VAL A 238 -13.65 -4.45 -6.32
CA VAL A 238 -13.65 -5.36 -5.17
C VAL A 238 -13.39 -6.81 -5.62
N SER A 239 -13.89 -7.21 -6.80
CA SER A 239 -13.66 -8.53 -7.36
C SER A 239 -12.19 -8.75 -7.73
N SER A 240 -11.53 -7.75 -8.29
CA SER A 240 -10.10 -7.78 -8.63
C SER A 240 -9.20 -7.74 -7.39
N ALA A 241 -9.58 -6.98 -6.36
CA ALA A 241 -8.80 -6.85 -5.12
C ALA A 241 -8.77 -8.12 -4.26
N LYS A 242 -9.70 -9.07 -4.45
CA LYS A 242 -9.77 -10.30 -3.66
C LYS A 242 -8.62 -11.25 -3.97
N TRP A 243 -7.81 -11.57 -2.95
CA TRP A 243 -6.74 -12.55 -3.03
C TRP A 243 -6.52 -13.24 -1.67
N GLY A 244 -6.17 -14.53 -1.72
CA GLY A 244 -5.98 -15.29 -0.50
C GLY A 244 -7.18 -15.21 0.44
N ASN A 245 -6.93 -14.90 1.70
CA ASN A 245 -7.97 -14.73 2.70
C ASN A 245 -8.53 -13.28 2.66
N TYR A 246 -9.62 -13.07 1.91
CA TYR A 246 -10.24 -11.75 1.78
C TYR A 246 -10.85 -11.30 3.10
N ARG A 247 -10.37 -10.17 3.64
CA ARG A 247 -10.70 -9.67 4.98
C ARG A 247 -11.87 -8.68 4.99
N GLY A 248 -12.24 -8.15 3.83
CA GLY A 248 -13.40 -7.26 3.69
C GLY A 248 -13.19 -6.08 2.78
N THR A 249 -14.29 -5.39 2.53
CA THR A 249 -14.35 -4.18 1.70
C THR A 249 -14.40 -2.94 2.60
N LEU A 250 -13.48 -2.01 2.39
CA LEU A 250 -13.47 -0.72 3.05
C LEU A 250 -14.54 0.17 2.44
N THR A 251 -15.41 0.73 3.25
CA THR A 251 -16.54 1.52 2.74
C THR A 251 -16.78 2.84 3.46
N GLY A 252 -16.34 3.02 4.70
CA GLY A 252 -16.72 4.17 5.51
C GLY A 252 -18.24 4.39 5.55
N TRP A 253 -18.68 5.63 5.75
CA TRP A 253 -20.11 5.97 5.67
C TRP A 253 -20.55 6.22 4.22
N PHE A 254 -19.77 6.94 3.44
CA PHE A 254 -20.11 7.35 2.08
C PHE A 254 -19.33 6.64 0.99
N GLY A 255 -18.37 5.81 1.35
CA GLY A 255 -17.47 5.10 0.46
C GLY A 255 -16.01 5.47 0.68
N ILE A 256 -15.13 4.64 0.14
CA ILE A 256 -13.67 4.78 0.20
C ILE A 256 -13.14 4.62 -1.22
N ASN A 257 -12.36 5.59 -1.69
CA ASN A 257 -11.66 5.52 -2.97
C ASN A 257 -10.21 5.05 -2.79
N HIS A 258 -9.57 4.72 -3.90
CA HIS A 258 -8.22 4.16 -3.96
C HIS A 258 -7.15 4.99 -3.24
N LEU A 259 -7.29 6.31 -3.18
CA LEU A 259 -6.35 7.20 -2.50
C LEU A 259 -6.69 7.34 -1.02
N SER A 260 -7.97 7.45 -0.70
CA SER A 260 -8.42 7.65 0.67
C SER A 260 -8.22 6.43 1.56
N GLU A 261 -8.11 5.22 0.99
CA GLU A 261 -7.81 4.01 1.77
C GLU A 261 -6.43 4.03 2.44
N ILE A 262 -5.49 4.79 1.90
CA ILE A 262 -4.17 5.04 2.51
C ILE A 262 -4.05 6.46 3.10
N GLY A 263 -5.12 7.24 3.09
CA GLY A 263 -5.12 8.60 3.59
C GLY A 263 -4.42 9.62 2.67
N LEU A 264 -4.11 9.25 1.42
CA LEU A 264 -3.50 10.14 0.44
C LEU A 264 -4.56 11.07 -0.15
N LEU A 265 -4.27 12.39 -0.18
CA LEU A 265 -5.18 13.46 -0.65
C LEU A 265 -6.59 13.37 -0.07
N SER A 266 -6.74 12.81 1.10
CA SER A 266 -8.03 12.58 1.69
C SER A 266 -8.65 13.87 2.23
N LEU A 267 -9.75 14.28 1.62
CA LEU A 267 -10.80 14.95 2.39
C LEU A 267 -11.24 13.97 3.49
N PRO A 268 -11.67 14.47 4.66
CA PRO A 268 -12.06 13.61 5.78
C PRO A 268 -13.02 12.51 5.32
N THR A 269 -12.61 11.26 5.47
CA THR A 269 -13.40 10.09 5.09
C THR A 269 -14.19 9.62 6.31
N LEU A 270 -15.46 10.05 6.39
CA LEU A 270 -16.29 9.74 7.54
C LEU A 270 -16.48 8.24 7.73
N GLY A 271 -16.20 7.76 8.95
CA GLY A 271 -16.30 6.35 9.31
C GLY A 271 -15.10 5.49 8.90
N TYR A 272 -14.00 6.12 8.42
CA TYR A 272 -12.75 5.44 8.13
C TYR A 272 -11.55 6.32 8.49
N ASP A 273 -10.57 5.72 9.13
CA ASP A 273 -9.27 6.33 9.45
C ASP A 273 -8.16 5.37 9.07
N ALA A 274 -7.42 5.70 8.01
CA ALA A 274 -6.38 4.83 7.46
C ALA A 274 -5.31 4.43 8.49
N PRO A 275 -4.71 5.34 9.27
CA PRO A 275 -3.73 4.98 10.30
C PRO A 275 -4.26 3.98 11.33
N THR A 276 -5.51 4.15 11.78
CA THR A 276 -6.16 3.21 12.69
C THR A 276 -6.41 1.86 12.01
N HIS A 277 -6.82 1.84 10.75
CA HIS A 277 -7.07 0.61 10.01
C HIS A 277 -5.78 -0.22 9.83
N PHE A 278 -4.69 0.39 9.41
CA PHE A 278 -3.39 -0.28 9.28
C PHE A 278 -2.85 -0.78 10.63
N THR A 279 -3.09 -0.01 11.71
CA THR A 279 -2.78 -0.48 13.07
C THR A 279 -3.60 -1.71 13.47
N LYS A 280 -4.88 -1.81 13.05
CA LYS A 280 -5.71 -3.01 13.26
C LYS A 280 -5.20 -4.20 12.45
N ILE A 281 -4.73 -3.99 11.22
CA ILE A 281 -4.07 -5.05 10.43
C ILE A 281 -2.86 -5.60 11.19
N ALA A 282 -1.98 -4.71 11.69
CA ALA A 282 -0.83 -5.13 12.49
C ALA A 282 -1.23 -5.90 13.76
N ALA A 283 -2.27 -5.44 14.46
CA ALA A 283 -2.79 -6.13 15.65
C ALA A 283 -3.35 -7.52 15.32
N ASP A 284 -4.04 -7.69 14.19
CA ASP A 284 -4.52 -9.01 13.72
C ASP A 284 -3.35 -9.93 13.37
N LEU A 285 -2.33 -9.42 12.65
CA LEU A 285 -1.12 -10.18 12.34
C LEU A 285 -0.40 -10.62 13.62
N LYS A 286 -0.25 -9.72 14.61
CA LYS A 286 0.30 -10.05 15.92
C LYS A 286 -0.49 -11.17 16.60
N ALA A 287 -1.82 -11.07 16.63
CA ALA A 287 -2.68 -12.09 17.24
C ALA A 287 -2.56 -13.46 16.57
N ARG A 288 -2.13 -13.50 15.31
CA ARG A 288 -1.85 -14.73 14.54
C ARG A 288 -0.43 -15.25 14.72
N GLY A 289 0.43 -14.54 15.46
CA GLY A 289 1.82 -14.93 15.71
C GLY A 289 2.83 -14.45 14.66
N PHE A 290 2.42 -13.53 13.79
CA PHE A 290 3.30 -12.94 12.76
C PHE A 290 4.09 -11.74 13.26
#